data_1ddd3dc27065b76c1880fc513151da45
#
_entry.id   1ddd3dc27065b76c1880fc513151da45
#
_cell.length_a   1.000
_cell.length_b   1.000
_cell.length_c   1.000
_cell.angle_alpha   90.00
_cell.angle_beta   90.00
_cell.angle_gamma   90.00
#
_symmetry.space_group_name_H-M   'P 1'
#
loop_
_entity.id
_entity.type
_entity.pdbx_description
1 polymer ?
#
loop_
_entity_poly.entity_id
_entity_poly.type
_entity_poly.pdbx_seq_one_letter_code
_entity_poly.pdbx_strand_id
1 'polypeptide(L)'
;MDRKLNALFCFFLVLIFISAAEVQQQWHVILGLLLATAFSFLAFLIQRLTLDGMFAAIVVGVFVLGFGGWSTAGILLIFFISSITLSKNTKKLQADLPKRIRRSGNQVWANGFWLVISLILYVIFDSQLFIVAAVGTIATATADTWSTEIGTRADNSTYLITNFRKVSIGTDGGVSIKGTIAGLLGSALIAAISIYVFSLQLALFICIFAAGFLGSVADSYFGAIFQRNNSSVTLPVINQTIPITNNIVNGISTGIGGVLAAILKLIVI
;
A
#
# COMPACT_ATOMS: atom_id res chain seq x y z
N MET A 1 -3.10 14.07 10.22
CA MET A 1 -3.40 12.63 10.43
C MET A 1 -2.14 11.82 10.67
N ASP A 2 -1.12 11.95 9.85
CA ASP A 2 0.17 11.24 9.90
C ASP A 2 0.92 11.35 11.23
N ARG A 3 1.05 12.56 11.83
CA ARG A 3 1.73 12.75 13.12
C ARG A 3 1.05 11.97 14.25
N LYS A 4 -0.28 11.93 14.26
CA LYS A 4 -1.04 11.16 15.27
C LYS A 4 -0.86 9.66 15.07
N LEU A 5 -0.85 9.19 13.83
CA LEU A 5 -0.57 7.80 13.49
C LEU A 5 0.87 7.42 13.85
N ASN A 6 1.84 8.25 13.51
CA ASN A 6 3.24 8.00 13.89
C ASN A 6 3.38 7.85 15.42
N ALA A 7 2.81 8.76 16.20
CA ALA A 7 2.86 8.70 17.67
C ALA A 7 2.17 7.44 18.20
N LEU A 8 0.97 7.12 17.70
CA LEU A 8 0.22 5.93 18.10
C LEU A 8 1.00 4.64 17.82
N PHE A 9 1.54 4.50 16.61
CA PHE A 9 2.28 3.29 16.25
C PHE A 9 3.67 3.22 16.89
N CYS A 10 4.34 4.35 17.15
CA CYS A 10 5.53 4.35 18.02
C CYS A 10 5.22 3.85 19.43
N PHE A 11 4.09 4.25 20.01
CA PHE A 11 3.65 3.73 21.30
C PHE A 11 3.41 2.21 21.26
N PHE A 12 2.69 1.70 20.27
CA PHE A 12 2.49 0.26 20.09
C PHE A 12 3.80 -0.49 19.84
N LEU A 13 4.73 0.09 19.08
CA LEU A 13 6.05 -0.50 18.86
C LEU A 13 6.80 -0.70 20.18
N VAL A 14 6.85 0.35 21.01
CA VAL A 14 7.51 0.28 22.34
C VAL A 14 6.81 -0.74 23.23
N LEU A 15 5.47 -0.73 23.24
CA LEU A 15 4.70 -1.68 24.04
C LEU A 15 5.00 -3.12 23.64
N ILE A 16 4.95 -3.45 22.36
CA ILE A 16 5.23 -4.81 21.84
C ILE A 16 6.70 -5.18 22.11
N PHE A 17 7.63 -4.25 21.90
CA PHE A 17 9.06 -4.47 22.15
C PHE A 17 9.35 -4.88 23.60
N ILE A 18 8.65 -4.27 24.56
CA ILE A 18 8.85 -4.53 25.98
C ILE A 18 8.09 -5.79 26.44
N SER A 19 6.85 -5.99 25.97
CA SER A 19 5.92 -6.96 26.57
C SER A 19 5.79 -8.28 25.81
N ALA A 20 6.03 -8.30 24.51
CA ALA A 20 5.71 -9.44 23.67
C ALA A 20 6.84 -9.89 22.75
N ALA A 21 7.82 -9.01 22.46
CA ALA A 21 8.88 -9.36 21.51
C ALA A 21 9.92 -10.30 22.13
N GLU A 22 10.17 -11.42 21.48
CA GLU A 22 11.30 -12.29 21.79
C GLU A 22 12.64 -11.58 21.49
N VAL A 23 13.74 -12.06 22.07
CA VAL A 23 15.09 -11.46 21.91
C VAL A 23 15.46 -11.32 20.42
N GLN A 24 15.15 -12.30 19.60
CA GLN A 24 15.42 -12.23 18.16
C GLN A 24 14.59 -11.16 17.48
N GLN A 25 13.32 -10.98 17.83
CA GLN A 25 12.47 -9.91 17.32
C GLN A 25 12.94 -8.54 17.78
N GLN A 26 13.44 -8.42 19.02
CA GLN A 26 14.03 -7.17 19.51
C GLN A 26 15.23 -6.73 18.67
N TRP A 27 16.11 -7.67 18.29
CA TRP A 27 17.22 -7.38 17.38
C TRP A 27 16.73 -6.97 15.99
N HIS A 28 15.68 -7.60 15.46
CA HIS A 28 15.09 -7.21 14.19
C HIS A 28 14.46 -5.81 14.26
N VAL A 29 13.83 -5.43 15.38
CA VAL A 29 13.28 -4.08 15.59
C VAL A 29 14.39 -3.04 15.63
N ILE A 30 15.49 -3.29 16.35
CA ILE A 30 16.66 -2.38 16.41
C ILE A 30 17.28 -2.24 15.02
N LEU A 31 17.52 -3.35 14.34
CA LEU A 31 18.05 -3.34 12.97
C LEU A 31 17.08 -2.65 12.01
N GLY A 32 15.77 -2.89 12.18
CA GLY A 32 14.71 -2.23 11.44
C GLY A 32 14.74 -0.71 11.61
N LEU A 33 14.95 -0.24 12.82
CA LEU A 33 15.08 1.20 13.08
C LEU A 33 16.28 1.81 12.35
N LEU A 34 17.43 1.15 12.37
CA LEU A 34 18.63 1.62 11.67
C LEU A 34 18.43 1.61 10.16
N LEU A 35 17.98 0.50 9.59
CA LEU A 35 17.84 0.35 8.14
C LEU A 35 16.67 1.17 7.60
N ALA A 36 15.51 1.19 8.26
CA ALA A 36 14.38 2.01 7.84
C ALA A 36 14.73 3.50 7.91
N THR A 37 15.48 3.94 8.92
CA THR A 37 15.96 5.32 9.02
C THR A 37 16.91 5.65 7.86
N ALA A 38 17.93 4.83 7.63
CA ALA A 38 18.90 5.03 6.56
C ALA A 38 18.21 5.07 5.17
N PHE A 39 17.33 4.10 4.90
CA PHE A 39 16.62 4.00 3.62
C PHE A 39 15.65 5.17 3.41
N SER A 40 14.86 5.53 4.45
CA SER A 40 13.91 6.63 4.37
C SER A 40 14.60 7.98 4.24
N PHE A 41 15.76 8.15 4.91
CA PHE A 41 16.59 9.33 4.77
C PHE A 41 17.18 9.45 3.36
N LEU A 42 17.70 8.37 2.79
CA LEU A 42 18.12 8.35 1.38
C LEU A 42 16.98 8.69 0.44
N ALA A 43 15.79 8.12 0.64
CA ALA A 43 14.61 8.42 -0.15
C ALA A 43 14.19 9.90 -0.02
N PHE A 44 14.36 10.51 1.15
CA PHE A 44 14.15 11.93 1.37
C PHE A 44 15.19 12.78 0.62
N LEU A 45 16.49 12.43 0.70
CA LEU A 45 17.56 13.14 -0.02
C LEU A 45 17.36 13.13 -1.53
N ILE A 46 16.97 12.00 -2.10
CA ILE A 46 16.66 11.89 -3.54
C ILE A 46 15.25 12.40 -3.90
N GLN A 47 14.61 13.15 -2.99
CA GLN A 47 13.33 13.82 -3.19
C GLN A 47 12.17 12.89 -3.54
N ARG A 48 12.12 11.69 -2.97
CA ARG A 48 11.00 10.74 -3.11
C ARG A 48 10.02 10.80 -1.95
N LEU A 49 10.47 11.26 -0.79
CA LEU A 49 9.65 11.48 0.41
C LEU A 49 9.69 12.95 0.82
N THR A 50 8.60 13.43 1.40
CA THR A 50 8.59 14.67 2.22
C THR A 50 9.13 14.35 3.61
N LEU A 51 9.38 15.37 4.44
CA LEU A 51 9.89 15.14 5.80
C LEU A 51 8.92 14.29 6.64
N ASP A 52 7.62 14.59 6.59
CA ASP A 52 6.56 13.80 7.23
C ASP A 52 6.47 12.39 6.64
N GLY A 53 6.66 12.26 5.31
CA GLY A 53 6.74 10.98 4.61
C GLY A 53 7.92 10.13 5.05
N MET A 54 9.07 10.75 5.31
CA MET A 54 10.25 10.07 5.84
C MET A 54 9.96 9.47 7.24
N PHE A 55 9.40 10.25 8.15
CA PHE A 55 9.05 9.75 9.48
C PHE A 55 8.01 8.63 9.44
N ALA A 56 6.98 8.76 8.61
CA ALA A 56 5.99 7.69 8.43
C ALA A 56 6.64 6.41 7.87
N ALA A 57 7.53 6.55 6.87
CA ALA A 57 8.23 5.41 6.28
C ALA A 57 9.20 4.73 7.27
N ILE A 58 9.82 5.48 8.18
CA ILE A 58 10.62 4.90 9.26
C ILE A 58 9.74 4.02 10.14
N VAL A 59 8.60 4.54 10.63
CA VAL A 59 7.70 3.78 11.50
C VAL A 59 7.20 2.52 10.81
N VAL A 60 6.67 2.62 9.59
CA VAL A 60 6.22 1.46 8.80
C VAL A 60 7.36 0.46 8.57
N GLY A 61 8.55 0.95 8.22
CA GLY A 61 9.72 0.11 7.96
C GLY A 61 10.20 -0.67 9.19
N VAL A 62 10.11 -0.07 10.39
CA VAL A 62 10.44 -0.75 11.64
C VAL A 62 9.48 -1.90 11.91
N PHE A 63 8.16 -1.69 11.72
CA PHE A 63 7.19 -2.78 11.86
C PHE A 63 7.43 -3.89 10.84
N VAL A 64 7.72 -3.51 9.59
CA VAL A 64 7.92 -4.47 8.50
C VAL A 64 9.15 -5.34 8.73
N LEU A 65 10.29 -4.77 9.08
CA LEU A 65 11.50 -5.54 9.34
C LEU A 65 11.47 -6.21 10.71
N GLY A 66 11.00 -5.50 11.74
CA GLY A 66 10.96 -5.99 13.11
C GLY A 66 10.04 -7.19 13.31
N PHE A 67 8.86 -7.17 12.70
CA PHE A 67 7.84 -8.21 12.89
C PHE A 67 7.55 -9.03 11.63
N GLY A 68 7.72 -8.45 10.45
CA GLY A 68 7.57 -9.16 9.18
C GLY A 68 8.86 -9.81 8.66
N GLY A 69 10.00 -9.45 9.24
CA GLY A 69 11.32 -9.95 8.88
C GLY A 69 11.79 -9.54 7.48
N TRP A 70 12.89 -10.15 7.04
CA TRP A 70 13.53 -9.84 5.75
C TRP A 70 12.63 -10.09 4.54
N SER A 71 11.78 -11.10 4.60
CA SER A 71 10.86 -11.46 3.51
C SER A 71 9.87 -10.35 3.24
N THR A 72 9.18 -9.85 4.28
CA THR A 72 8.22 -8.74 4.14
C THR A 72 8.93 -7.44 3.75
N ALA A 73 10.11 -7.17 4.32
CA ALA A 73 10.90 -5.99 3.98
C ALA A 73 11.33 -6.01 2.50
N GLY A 74 11.77 -7.16 1.99
CA GLY A 74 12.13 -7.34 0.58
C GLY A 74 10.96 -7.10 -0.36
N ILE A 75 9.77 -7.62 -0.04
CA ILE A 75 8.55 -7.40 -0.84
C ILE A 75 8.15 -5.91 -0.84
N LEU A 76 8.18 -5.25 0.33
CA LEU A 76 7.89 -3.82 0.42
C LEU A 76 8.90 -2.99 -0.37
N LEU A 77 10.18 -3.37 -0.34
CA LEU A 77 11.25 -2.71 -1.11
C LEU A 77 11.02 -2.85 -2.62
N ILE A 78 10.61 -4.02 -3.11
CA ILE A 78 10.26 -4.26 -4.51
C ILE A 78 9.09 -3.36 -4.92
N PHE A 79 8.02 -3.29 -4.12
CA PHE A 79 6.94 -2.33 -4.33
C PHE A 79 7.45 -0.89 -4.45
N PHE A 80 8.30 -0.47 -3.53
CA PHE A 80 8.80 0.91 -3.49
C PHE A 80 9.68 1.25 -4.70
N ILE A 81 10.64 0.37 -5.04
CA ILE A 81 11.57 0.56 -6.17
C ILE A 81 10.80 0.56 -7.50
N SER A 82 9.90 -0.41 -7.70
CA SER A 82 9.10 -0.48 -8.93
C SER A 82 8.22 0.75 -9.10
N SER A 83 7.58 1.21 -8.04
CA SER A 83 6.77 2.42 -8.03
C SER A 83 7.59 3.68 -8.40
N ILE A 84 8.79 3.84 -7.83
CA ILE A 84 9.67 4.97 -8.16
C ILE A 84 10.11 4.91 -9.63
N THR A 85 10.43 3.72 -10.13
CA THR A 85 10.91 3.52 -11.49
C THR A 85 9.83 3.87 -12.51
N LEU A 86 8.59 3.43 -12.26
CA LEU A 86 7.46 3.76 -13.13
C LEU A 86 7.14 5.26 -13.10
N SER A 87 7.12 5.90 -11.93
CA SER A 87 6.86 7.34 -11.79
C SER A 87 7.90 8.23 -12.50
N LYS A 88 9.14 7.79 -12.65
CA LYS A 88 10.18 8.54 -13.39
C LYS A 88 9.85 8.67 -14.88
N ASN A 89 9.32 7.63 -15.47
CA ASN A 89 9.05 7.57 -16.90
C ASN A 89 7.82 8.39 -17.30
N THR A 90 6.88 8.59 -16.39
CA THR A 90 5.66 9.36 -16.63
C THR A 90 5.94 10.87 -16.73
N LYS A 91 6.97 11.38 -16.07
CA LYS A 91 7.35 12.82 -16.08
C LYS A 91 7.75 13.37 -17.45
N LYS A 92 8.25 12.53 -18.35
CA LYS A 92 8.65 12.95 -19.71
C LYS A 92 7.45 13.11 -20.66
N LEU A 93 6.31 12.52 -20.35
CA LEU A 93 5.14 12.43 -21.24
C LEU A 93 3.99 13.38 -20.87
N GLN A 94 4.04 14.00 -19.68
CA GLN A 94 2.92 14.79 -19.14
C GLN A 94 3.43 16.13 -18.58
N ALA A 95 3.70 17.09 -19.47
CA ALA A 95 4.13 18.44 -19.06
C ALA A 95 3.04 19.20 -18.26
N ASP A 96 1.77 18.83 -18.41
CA ASP A 96 0.62 19.60 -17.92
C ASP A 96 -0.06 19.02 -16.64
N LEU A 97 0.39 17.85 -16.14
CA LEU A 97 -0.17 17.30 -14.91
C LEU A 97 0.63 17.72 -13.66
N PRO A 98 -0.06 17.96 -12.51
CA PRO A 98 0.62 18.37 -11.29
C PRO A 98 1.68 17.34 -10.89
N LYS A 99 2.91 17.83 -10.69
CA LYS A 99 4.08 17.02 -10.36
C LYS A 99 3.87 16.32 -9.01
N ARG A 100 3.48 15.05 -8.98
CA ARG A 100 3.59 14.18 -7.81
C ARG A 100 5.07 13.94 -7.52
N ILE A 101 5.71 14.86 -6.82
CA ILE A 101 7.17 14.86 -6.69
C ILE A 101 7.62 14.01 -5.50
N ARG A 102 6.90 14.04 -4.37
CA ARG A 102 7.28 13.38 -3.12
C ARG A 102 6.08 12.75 -2.44
N ARG A 103 6.24 11.58 -1.86
CA ARG A 103 5.18 10.95 -1.06
C ARG A 103 5.15 11.57 0.32
N SER A 104 3.97 12.01 0.75
CA SER A 104 3.72 12.54 2.09
C SER A 104 3.49 11.42 3.11
N GLY A 105 3.51 11.76 4.40
CA GLY A 105 3.20 10.83 5.47
C GLY A 105 1.80 10.23 5.35
N ASN A 106 0.82 11.02 4.92
CA ASN A 106 -0.54 10.51 4.67
C ASN A 106 -0.57 9.47 3.54
N GLN A 107 0.24 9.63 2.48
CA GLN A 107 0.33 8.64 1.40
C GLN A 107 1.06 7.37 1.84
N VAL A 108 2.08 7.49 2.69
CA VAL A 108 2.77 6.33 3.27
C VAL A 108 1.81 5.53 4.13
N TRP A 109 1.05 6.19 5.02
CA TRP A 109 0.06 5.53 5.86
C TRP A 109 -1.13 4.98 5.08
N ALA A 110 -1.58 5.63 4.02
CA ALA A 110 -2.65 5.11 3.16
C ALA A 110 -2.32 3.72 2.60
N ASN A 111 -1.05 3.48 2.25
CA ASN A 111 -0.62 2.19 1.73
C ASN A 111 -0.05 1.24 2.80
N GLY A 112 0.41 1.76 3.94
CA GLY A 112 1.11 0.99 4.97
C GLY A 112 0.28 0.65 6.20
N PHE A 113 -0.87 1.28 6.43
CA PHE A 113 -1.65 1.13 7.65
C PHE A 113 -2.08 -0.33 7.89
N TRP A 114 -2.74 -0.96 6.93
CA TRP A 114 -3.21 -2.33 7.07
C TRP A 114 -2.09 -3.36 7.06
N LEU A 115 -0.98 -3.05 6.39
CA LEU A 115 0.24 -3.85 6.48
C LEU A 115 0.75 -3.89 7.93
N VAL A 116 0.86 -2.72 8.58
CA VAL A 116 1.31 -2.63 9.98
C VAL A 116 0.32 -3.34 10.92
N ILE A 117 -0.98 -3.13 10.76
CA ILE A 117 -2.02 -3.83 11.54
C ILE A 117 -1.89 -5.34 11.38
N SER A 118 -1.73 -5.84 10.15
CA SER A 118 -1.57 -7.27 9.89
C SER A 118 -0.32 -7.84 10.57
N LEU A 119 0.78 -7.11 10.59
CA LEU A 119 2.01 -7.55 11.26
C LEU A 119 1.88 -7.53 12.80
N ILE A 120 1.15 -6.57 13.37
CA ILE A 120 0.83 -6.57 14.79
C ILE A 120 -0.02 -7.81 15.15
N LEU A 121 -1.04 -8.11 14.34
CA LEU A 121 -1.87 -9.30 14.54
C LEU A 121 -1.06 -10.59 14.35
N TYR A 122 -0.10 -10.60 13.42
CA TYR A 122 0.83 -11.72 13.26
C TYR A 122 1.62 -12.00 14.52
N VAL A 123 2.19 -10.97 15.16
CA VAL A 123 2.94 -11.13 16.43
C VAL A 123 2.04 -11.62 17.56
N ILE A 124 0.80 -11.14 17.64
CA ILE A 124 -0.13 -11.50 18.74
C ILE A 124 -0.66 -12.92 18.58
N PHE A 125 -0.99 -13.35 17.37
CA PHE A 125 -1.71 -14.61 17.13
C PHE A 125 -0.83 -15.70 16.50
N ASP A 126 0.39 -15.40 16.12
CA ASP A 126 1.34 -16.31 15.44
C ASP A 126 0.69 -17.08 14.28
N SER A 127 -0.12 -16.41 13.49
CA SER A 127 -0.87 -17.03 12.40
C SER A 127 -0.45 -16.53 11.03
N GLN A 128 -0.10 -17.46 10.15
CA GLN A 128 0.23 -17.18 8.74
C GLN A 128 -0.91 -16.44 8.00
N LEU A 129 -2.15 -16.47 8.53
CA LEU A 129 -3.26 -15.70 8.01
C LEU A 129 -2.93 -14.21 7.87
N PHE A 130 -2.27 -13.66 8.89
CA PHE A 130 -1.94 -12.24 8.92
C PHE A 130 -0.75 -11.89 8.03
N ILE A 131 0.17 -12.83 7.77
CA ILE A 131 1.19 -12.65 6.71
C ILE A 131 0.53 -12.57 5.34
N VAL A 132 -0.44 -13.44 5.05
CA VAL A 132 -1.18 -13.41 3.78
C VAL A 132 -1.98 -12.10 3.65
N ALA A 133 -2.61 -11.62 4.73
CA ALA A 133 -3.27 -10.32 4.75
C ALA A 133 -2.28 -9.16 4.47
N ALA A 134 -1.11 -9.17 5.13
CA ALA A 134 -0.06 -8.17 4.92
C ALA A 134 0.39 -8.11 3.45
N VAL A 135 0.63 -9.28 2.85
CA VAL A 135 1.02 -9.39 1.45
C VAL A 135 -0.10 -8.95 0.51
N GLY A 136 -1.36 -9.30 0.80
CA GLY A 136 -2.53 -8.82 0.05
C GLY A 136 -2.61 -7.30 0.03
N THR A 137 -2.28 -6.64 1.14
CA THR A 137 -2.19 -5.18 1.23
C THR A 137 -1.11 -4.63 0.28
N ILE A 138 0.09 -5.22 0.29
CA ILE A 138 1.20 -4.78 -0.59
C ILE A 138 0.86 -5.06 -2.06
N ALA A 139 0.22 -6.21 -2.36
CA ALA A 139 -0.21 -6.55 -3.71
C ALA A 139 -1.22 -5.53 -4.26
N THR A 140 -2.17 -5.09 -3.43
CA THR A 140 -3.13 -4.03 -3.79
C THR A 140 -2.43 -2.70 -4.07
N ALA A 141 -1.56 -2.26 -3.16
CA ALA A 141 -0.82 -1.01 -3.34
C ALA A 141 0.07 -1.03 -4.60
N THR A 142 0.63 -2.21 -4.93
CA THR A 142 1.44 -2.41 -6.14
C THR A 142 0.58 -2.37 -7.39
N ALA A 143 -0.53 -3.12 -7.39
CA ALA A 143 -1.47 -3.16 -8.51
C ALA A 143 -2.04 -1.78 -8.82
N ASP A 144 -2.49 -1.04 -7.80
CA ASP A 144 -3.02 0.30 -7.95
C ASP A 144 -1.96 1.29 -8.48
N THR A 145 -0.76 1.28 -7.90
CA THR A 145 0.32 2.16 -8.35
C THR A 145 0.71 1.86 -9.81
N TRP A 146 0.85 0.59 -10.19
CA TRP A 146 1.20 0.22 -11.56
C TRP A 146 0.08 0.56 -12.54
N SER A 147 -1.18 0.32 -12.16
CA SER A 147 -2.36 0.70 -12.94
C SER A 147 -2.37 2.21 -13.22
N THR A 148 -2.15 3.02 -12.21
CA THR A 148 -2.17 4.48 -12.32
C THR A 148 -0.99 5.00 -13.14
N GLU A 149 0.24 4.57 -12.83
CA GLU A 149 1.45 5.07 -13.49
C GLU A 149 1.55 4.66 -14.97
N ILE A 150 1.02 3.50 -15.35
CA ILE A 150 1.00 3.03 -16.73
C ILE A 150 -0.28 3.49 -17.43
N GLY A 151 -1.42 3.46 -16.74
CA GLY A 151 -2.73 3.83 -17.27
C GLY A 151 -2.84 5.30 -17.65
N THR A 152 -2.14 6.19 -16.96
CA THR A 152 -2.16 7.64 -17.22
C THR A 152 -1.16 8.09 -18.28
N ARG A 153 -0.51 7.19 -19.02
CA ARG A 153 0.38 7.58 -20.13
C ARG A 153 -0.41 8.04 -21.36
N ALA A 154 0.14 9.00 -22.11
CA ALA A 154 -0.53 9.81 -23.11
C ALA A 154 -1.30 9.07 -24.22
N ASP A 155 -0.97 7.81 -24.52
CA ASP A 155 -1.59 7.06 -25.63
C ASP A 155 -2.77 6.20 -25.20
N ASN A 156 -3.27 6.37 -23.98
CA ASN A 156 -4.30 5.51 -23.44
C ASN A 156 -5.70 6.14 -23.53
N SER A 157 -6.64 5.41 -24.12
CA SER A 157 -8.06 5.72 -23.92
C SER A 157 -8.44 5.33 -22.50
N THR A 158 -9.00 6.29 -21.76
CA THR A 158 -9.43 6.12 -20.37
C THR A 158 -10.95 6.11 -20.30
N TYR A 159 -11.49 5.18 -19.56
CA TYR A 159 -12.93 5.00 -19.37
C TYR A 159 -13.26 5.00 -17.87
N LEU A 160 -14.40 5.61 -17.53
CA LEU A 160 -14.86 5.59 -16.14
C LEU A 160 -15.33 4.18 -15.77
N ILE A 161 -14.82 3.62 -14.68
CA ILE A 161 -15.11 2.23 -14.28
C ILE A 161 -16.60 1.96 -14.04
N THR A 162 -17.36 2.98 -13.63
CA THR A 162 -18.78 2.83 -13.25
C THR A 162 -19.75 2.76 -14.44
N ASN A 163 -19.40 3.32 -15.61
CA ASN A 163 -20.32 3.40 -16.75
C ASN A 163 -19.63 3.30 -18.11
N PHE A 164 -18.34 3.04 -18.14
CA PHE A 164 -17.50 2.87 -19.33
C PHE A 164 -17.53 4.06 -20.32
N ARG A 165 -17.93 5.24 -19.84
CA ARG A 165 -17.83 6.46 -20.65
C ARG A 165 -16.38 6.91 -20.75
N LYS A 166 -15.97 7.37 -21.93
CA LYS A 166 -14.64 7.93 -22.17
C LYS A 166 -14.46 9.20 -21.34
N VAL A 167 -13.35 9.30 -20.64
CA VAL A 167 -13.00 10.44 -19.77
C VAL A 167 -11.56 10.89 -20.04
N SER A 168 -11.19 12.04 -19.51
CA SER A 168 -9.82 12.55 -19.59
C SER A 168 -8.86 11.66 -18.80
N ILE A 169 -7.62 11.56 -19.28
CA ILE A 169 -6.55 10.84 -18.57
C ILE A 169 -6.34 11.48 -17.19
N GLY A 170 -6.21 10.64 -16.15
CA GLY A 170 -6.04 11.10 -14.78
C GLY A 170 -7.33 11.45 -14.05
N THR A 171 -8.51 11.22 -14.65
CA THR A 171 -9.79 11.32 -13.96
C THR A 171 -9.89 10.25 -12.87
N ASP A 172 -10.33 10.64 -11.67
CA ASP A 172 -10.56 9.70 -10.57
C ASP A 172 -11.56 8.62 -10.98
N GLY A 173 -11.18 7.36 -10.77
CA GLY A 173 -11.95 6.19 -11.23
C GLY A 173 -11.84 5.89 -12.73
N GLY A 174 -10.94 6.56 -13.43
CA GLY A 174 -10.62 6.27 -14.83
C GLY A 174 -9.74 5.04 -14.98
N VAL A 175 -10.16 4.07 -15.79
CA VAL A 175 -9.42 2.84 -16.09
C VAL A 175 -9.03 2.77 -17.56
N SER A 176 -7.91 2.13 -17.86
CA SER A 176 -7.44 1.87 -19.22
C SER A 176 -6.97 0.43 -19.36
N ILE A 177 -7.02 -0.13 -20.56
CA ILE A 177 -6.57 -1.52 -20.80
C ILE A 177 -5.12 -1.72 -20.35
N LYS A 178 -4.22 -0.81 -20.73
CA LYS A 178 -2.80 -0.90 -20.33
C LYS A 178 -2.62 -0.77 -18.81
N GLY A 179 -3.39 0.11 -18.16
CA GLY A 179 -3.40 0.24 -16.71
C GLY A 179 -3.91 -1.04 -16.03
N THR A 180 -5.00 -1.61 -16.51
CA THR A 180 -5.55 -2.86 -15.97
C THR A 180 -4.56 -4.03 -16.09
N ILE A 181 -3.91 -4.19 -17.26
CA ILE A 181 -2.86 -5.20 -17.44
C ILE A 181 -1.69 -4.97 -16.47
N ALA A 182 -1.28 -3.71 -16.31
CA ALA A 182 -0.21 -3.37 -15.38
C ALA A 182 -0.59 -3.71 -13.92
N GLY A 183 -1.81 -3.46 -13.51
CA GLY A 183 -2.31 -3.84 -12.19
C GLY A 183 -2.33 -5.35 -11.98
N LEU A 184 -2.77 -6.12 -12.96
CA LEU A 184 -2.69 -7.58 -12.95
C LEU A 184 -1.24 -8.04 -12.76
N LEU A 185 -0.31 -7.50 -13.54
CA LEU A 185 1.12 -7.86 -13.46
C LEU A 185 1.73 -7.44 -12.11
N GLY A 186 1.38 -6.28 -11.58
CA GLY A 186 1.85 -5.81 -10.27
C GLY A 186 1.39 -6.73 -9.14
N SER A 187 0.11 -7.11 -9.13
CA SER A 187 -0.42 -8.06 -8.14
C SER A 187 0.20 -9.44 -8.28
N ALA A 188 0.34 -9.95 -9.51
CA ALA A 188 0.96 -11.25 -9.80
C ALA A 188 2.42 -11.30 -9.34
N LEU A 189 3.19 -10.22 -9.55
CA LEU A 189 4.58 -10.12 -9.09
C LEU A 189 4.67 -10.29 -7.58
N ILE A 190 3.87 -9.54 -6.82
CA ILE A 190 3.87 -9.63 -5.35
C ILE A 190 3.44 -11.03 -4.90
N ALA A 191 2.38 -11.58 -5.49
CA ALA A 191 1.93 -12.93 -5.18
C ALA A 191 3.02 -13.98 -5.43
N ALA A 192 3.68 -13.96 -6.59
CA ALA A 192 4.73 -14.90 -6.95
C ALA A 192 5.94 -14.85 -6.00
N ILE A 193 6.42 -13.65 -5.69
CA ILE A 193 7.53 -13.47 -4.75
C ILE A 193 7.15 -13.96 -3.36
N SER A 194 5.91 -13.69 -2.92
CA SER A 194 5.45 -14.09 -1.59
C SER A 194 5.35 -15.60 -1.41
N ILE A 195 4.90 -16.32 -2.45
CA ILE A 195 4.89 -17.79 -2.43
C ILE A 195 6.30 -18.33 -2.20
N TYR A 196 7.29 -17.76 -2.90
CA TYR A 196 8.67 -18.20 -2.80
C TYR A 196 9.30 -17.85 -1.44
N VAL A 197 9.23 -16.58 -1.00
CA VAL A 197 9.97 -16.12 0.19
C VAL A 197 9.36 -16.56 1.52
N PHE A 198 8.06 -16.87 1.54
CA PHE A 198 7.38 -17.40 2.73
C PHE A 198 7.10 -18.89 2.64
N SER A 199 7.56 -19.57 1.58
CA SER A 199 7.29 -20.99 1.33
C SER A 199 5.81 -21.34 1.45
N LEU A 200 4.94 -20.47 0.89
CA LEU A 200 3.49 -20.65 0.95
C LEU A 200 3.03 -21.72 -0.04
N GLN A 201 1.87 -22.31 0.23
CA GLN A 201 1.23 -23.21 -0.72
C GLN A 201 0.88 -22.48 -2.02
N LEU A 202 1.05 -23.13 -3.16
CA LEU A 202 0.85 -22.52 -4.49
C LEU A 202 -0.59 -22.01 -4.66
N ALA A 203 -1.57 -22.63 -4.02
CA ALA A 203 -2.97 -22.16 -4.04
C ALA A 203 -3.11 -20.71 -3.53
N LEU A 204 -2.27 -20.28 -2.59
CA LEU A 204 -2.27 -18.91 -2.08
C LEU A 204 -1.80 -17.86 -3.11
N PHE A 205 -1.11 -18.28 -4.17
CA PHE A 205 -0.81 -17.38 -5.28
C PHE A 205 -2.09 -16.74 -5.84
N ILE A 206 -3.10 -17.57 -6.15
CA ILE A 206 -4.37 -17.09 -6.71
C ILE A 206 -5.09 -16.21 -5.70
N CYS A 207 -5.06 -16.56 -4.41
CA CYS A 207 -5.68 -15.78 -3.36
C CYS A 207 -5.06 -14.37 -3.25
N ILE A 208 -3.75 -14.28 -3.17
CA ILE A 208 -3.02 -13.00 -3.06
C ILE A 208 -3.16 -12.18 -4.35
N PHE A 209 -3.01 -12.83 -5.50
CA PHE A 209 -3.15 -12.22 -6.82
C PHE A 209 -4.54 -11.62 -7.02
N ALA A 210 -5.59 -12.42 -6.79
CA ALA A 210 -6.97 -11.94 -6.93
C ALA A 210 -7.30 -10.83 -5.94
N ALA A 211 -6.92 -10.99 -4.67
CA ALA A 211 -7.16 -9.97 -3.64
C ALA A 211 -6.45 -8.64 -3.95
N GLY A 212 -5.19 -8.70 -4.38
CA GLY A 212 -4.43 -7.52 -4.75
C GLY A 212 -5.02 -6.78 -5.96
N PHE A 213 -5.40 -7.51 -6.99
CA PHE A 213 -6.03 -6.92 -8.18
C PHE A 213 -7.43 -6.36 -7.85
N LEU A 214 -8.28 -7.12 -7.15
CA LEU A 214 -9.62 -6.65 -6.77
C LEU A 214 -9.58 -5.44 -5.83
N GLY A 215 -8.57 -5.36 -4.95
CA GLY A 215 -8.32 -4.17 -4.15
C GLY A 215 -8.03 -2.93 -5.00
N SER A 216 -7.22 -3.06 -6.05
CA SER A 216 -6.95 -1.96 -7.01
C SER A 216 -8.20 -1.60 -7.84
N VAL A 217 -9.02 -2.58 -8.20
CA VAL A 217 -10.33 -2.32 -8.84
C VAL A 217 -11.25 -1.54 -7.90
N ALA A 218 -11.28 -1.91 -6.61
CA ALA A 218 -12.04 -1.18 -5.58
C ALA A 218 -11.56 0.27 -5.43
N ASP A 219 -10.24 0.52 -5.54
CA ASP A 219 -9.68 1.88 -5.54
C ASP A 219 -10.28 2.72 -6.69
N SER A 220 -10.21 2.22 -7.90
CA SER A 220 -10.79 2.89 -9.07
C SER A 220 -12.30 3.11 -8.92
N TYR A 221 -13.02 2.14 -8.35
CA TYR A 221 -14.46 2.24 -8.15
C TYR A 221 -14.82 3.30 -7.11
N PHE A 222 -14.15 3.32 -5.97
CA PHE A 222 -14.35 4.35 -4.94
C PHE A 222 -13.86 5.72 -5.39
N GLY A 223 -12.79 5.78 -6.18
CA GLY A 223 -12.34 7.01 -6.84
C GLY A 223 -13.44 7.63 -7.71
N ALA A 224 -14.10 6.80 -8.53
CA ALA A 224 -15.20 7.25 -9.39
C ALA A 224 -16.42 7.77 -8.60
N ILE A 225 -16.77 7.12 -7.49
CA ILE A 225 -17.97 7.46 -6.71
C ILE A 225 -17.71 8.63 -5.77
N PHE A 226 -16.61 8.61 -5.04
CA PHE A 226 -16.40 9.53 -3.93
C PHE A 226 -15.47 10.71 -4.27
N GLN A 227 -14.33 10.44 -4.91
CA GLN A 227 -13.35 11.51 -5.17
C GLN A 227 -13.81 12.41 -6.29
N ARG A 228 -14.24 11.85 -7.40
CA ARG A 228 -14.72 12.61 -8.55
C ARG A 228 -15.89 13.54 -8.19
N ASN A 229 -16.74 13.14 -7.26
CA ASN A 229 -17.90 13.91 -6.80
C ASN A 229 -17.57 14.85 -5.62
N ASN A 230 -16.30 14.96 -5.22
CA ASN A 230 -15.89 15.72 -4.03
C ASN A 230 -16.68 15.35 -2.78
N SER A 231 -17.00 14.07 -2.61
CA SER A 231 -17.80 13.58 -1.50
C SER A 231 -17.07 13.78 -0.17
N SER A 232 -17.84 13.96 0.89
CA SER A 232 -17.34 14.08 2.25
C SER A 232 -18.20 13.26 3.20
N VAL A 233 -17.59 12.81 4.30
CA VAL A 233 -18.28 12.09 5.38
C VAL A 233 -18.25 12.94 6.64
N THR A 234 -19.44 13.16 7.22
CA THR A 234 -19.55 13.81 8.53
C THR A 234 -19.47 12.73 9.61
N LEU A 235 -18.49 12.86 10.50
CA LEU A 235 -18.36 11.99 11.67
C LEU A 235 -19.24 12.53 12.80
N PRO A 236 -20.35 11.85 13.13
CA PRO A 236 -21.34 12.41 14.09
C PRO A 236 -20.77 12.58 15.49
N VAL A 237 -19.80 11.74 15.90
CA VAL A 237 -19.19 11.77 17.24
C VAL A 237 -18.36 13.03 17.47
N ILE A 238 -17.68 13.55 16.46
CA ILE A 238 -16.78 14.71 16.57
C ILE A 238 -17.29 15.92 15.77
N ASN A 239 -18.46 15.79 15.15
CA ASN A 239 -19.09 16.80 14.29
C ASN A 239 -18.15 17.43 13.25
N GLN A 240 -17.27 16.60 12.67
CA GLN A 240 -16.32 17.03 11.64
C GLN A 240 -16.66 16.40 10.30
N THR A 241 -16.66 17.24 9.27
CA THR A 241 -16.82 16.80 7.88
C THR A 241 -15.44 16.59 7.26
N ILE A 242 -15.15 15.35 6.85
CA ILE A 242 -13.86 14.94 6.26
C ILE A 242 -14.08 14.70 4.76
N PRO A 243 -13.36 15.42 3.87
CA PRO A 243 -13.41 15.14 2.44
C PRO A 243 -12.77 13.79 2.15
N ILE A 244 -13.41 12.98 1.28
CA ILE A 244 -12.86 11.69 0.84
C ILE A 244 -11.77 11.96 -0.18
N THR A 245 -10.53 11.89 0.28
CA THR A 245 -9.33 12.11 -0.53
C THR A 245 -8.80 10.79 -1.09
N ASN A 246 -7.92 10.86 -2.09
CA ASN A 246 -7.19 9.71 -2.63
C ASN A 246 -6.48 8.88 -1.54
N ASN A 247 -5.97 9.51 -0.48
CA ASN A 247 -5.34 8.77 0.62
C ASN A 247 -6.35 7.92 1.41
N ILE A 248 -7.58 8.39 1.56
CA ILE A 248 -8.65 7.62 2.23
C ILE A 248 -9.06 6.45 1.36
N VAL A 249 -9.24 6.67 0.06
CA VAL A 249 -9.60 5.61 -0.89
C VAL A 249 -8.51 4.55 -0.94
N ASN A 250 -7.24 4.93 -1.09
CA ASN A 250 -6.12 3.98 -1.05
C ASN A 250 -6.05 3.20 0.27
N GLY A 251 -6.31 3.87 1.41
CA GLY A 251 -6.38 3.19 2.70
C GLY A 251 -7.48 2.14 2.78
N ILE A 252 -8.68 2.45 2.27
CA ILE A 252 -9.79 1.50 2.21
C ILE A 252 -9.46 0.34 1.25
N SER A 253 -8.95 0.64 0.08
CA SER A 253 -8.65 -0.34 -0.98
C SER A 253 -7.57 -1.33 -0.57
N THR A 254 -6.49 -0.85 0.06
CA THR A 254 -5.43 -1.71 0.60
C THR A 254 -5.95 -2.60 1.73
N GLY A 255 -6.86 -2.09 2.57
CA GLY A 255 -7.56 -2.87 3.57
C GLY A 255 -8.43 -3.97 2.98
N ILE A 256 -9.21 -3.64 1.94
CA ILE A 256 -10.02 -4.62 1.22
C ILE A 256 -9.12 -5.74 0.67
N GLY A 257 -8.01 -5.41 0.03
CA GLY A 257 -7.08 -6.41 -0.49
C GLY A 257 -6.48 -7.30 0.59
N GLY A 258 -6.08 -6.74 1.74
CA GLY A 258 -5.60 -7.52 2.88
C GLY A 258 -6.66 -8.49 3.44
N VAL A 259 -7.88 -7.98 3.66
CA VAL A 259 -9.00 -8.78 4.17
C VAL A 259 -9.41 -9.86 3.17
N LEU A 260 -9.52 -9.54 1.88
CA LEU A 260 -9.84 -10.52 0.84
C LEU A 260 -8.79 -11.62 0.76
N ALA A 261 -7.50 -11.30 0.84
CA ALA A 261 -6.44 -12.31 0.85
C ALA A 261 -6.57 -13.27 2.05
N ALA A 262 -6.88 -12.73 3.24
CA ALA A 262 -7.12 -13.53 4.43
C ALA A 262 -8.37 -14.42 4.28
N ILE A 263 -9.49 -13.87 3.80
CA ILE A 263 -10.73 -14.63 3.59
C ILE A 263 -10.51 -15.75 2.56
N LEU A 264 -9.89 -15.44 1.43
CA LEU A 264 -9.63 -16.45 0.39
C LEU A 264 -8.71 -17.56 0.90
N LYS A 265 -7.71 -17.23 1.74
CA LYS A 265 -6.90 -18.24 2.41
C LYS A 265 -7.75 -19.19 3.26
N LEU A 266 -8.68 -18.66 4.08
CA LEU A 266 -9.56 -19.48 4.93
C LEU A 266 -10.52 -20.38 4.14
N ILE A 267 -10.81 -20.04 2.89
CA ILE A 267 -11.69 -20.83 2.02
C ILE A 267 -10.91 -21.95 1.32
N VAL A 268 -9.65 -21.69 0.97
CA VAL A 268 -8.83 -22.58 0.13
C VAL A 268 -8.02 -23.57 0.96
N ILE A 269 -7.68 -23.21 2.18
CA ILE A 269 -6.87 -24.00 3.11
C ILE A 269 -7.54 -24.04 4.48
#